data_a354c3bddccd9f00455aebeded68e5e6
#
_entry.id   a354c3bddccd9f00455aebeded68e5e6
#
_cell.length_a   1.000
_cell.length_b   1.000
_cell.length_c   1.000
_cell.angle_alpha   90.00
_cell.angle_beta   90.00
_cell.angle_gamma   90.00
#
_symmetry.space_group_name_H-M   'P 1'
#
loop_
_entity.id
_entity.type
_entity.pdbx_description
1 polymer ?
#
loop_
_entity_poly.entity_id
_entity_poly.type
_entity_poly.pdbx_seq_one_letter_code
_entity_poly.pdbx_strand_id
1 'polypeptide(L)'
;MRDRRDEAILRLMLETGARAGEVVGLTVEDVDLMGGTAVIRRGKGGKGRSVPFGPQTARALDRYLRVRRAHRLAKLDALWLGDRGKAFSYDALHKSLGMRADRAGIEGFHPHRMRHTAAHRWLAAGGSESGLMAVAGWTRPDMLMRYTKAQASARAAEEARALGLGDL
;
A
#
# COMPACT_ATOMS: atom_id res chain seq x y z
N MET A 1 -18.82 -3.77 9.17
CA MET A 1 -17.94 -4.26 8.08
C MET A 1 -17.17 -3.12 7.41
N ARG A 2 -17.83 -2.05 6.95
CA ARG A 2 -17.23 -0.93 6.19
C ARG A 2 -15.99 -0.34 6.85
N ASP A 3 -16.04 0.02 8.14
CA ASP A 3 -14.89 0.63 8.82
C ASP A 3 -13.66 -0.28 8.88
N ARG A 4 -13.85 -1.58 9.14
CA ARG A 4 -12.74 -2.55 9.17
C ARG A 4 -12.14 -2.80 7.79
N ARG A 5 -12.97 -2.80 6.72
CA ARG A 5 -12.51 -2.88 5.34
C ARG A 5 -11.63 -1.67 4.99
N ASP A 6 -12.16 -0.48 5.24
CA ASP A 6 -11.48 0.75 4.86
C ASP A 6 -10.19 0.95 5.67
N GLU A 7 -10.17 0.56 6.96
CA GLU A 7 -8.93 0.56 7.76
C GLU A 7 -7.89 -0.39 7.15
N ALA A 8 -8.29 -1.61 6.79
CA ALA A 8 -7.37 -2.57 6.19
C ALA A 8 -6.82 -2.08 4.84
N ILE A 9 -7.67 -1.49 4.00
CA ILE A 9 -7.27 -0.88 2.73
C ILE A 9 -6.27 0.26 2.97
N LEU A 10 -6.59 1.19 3.86
CA LEU A 10 -5.74 2.34 4.17
C LEU A 10 -4.34 1.90 4.63
N ARG A 11 -4.28 0.94 5.57
CA ARG A 11 -3.00 0.42 6.08
C ARG A 11 -2.20 -0.27 4.98
N LEU A 12 -2.82 -1.14 4.21
CA LEU A 12 -2.17 -1.84 3.11
C LEU A 12 -1.60 -0.86 2.08
N MET A 13 -2.38 0.13 1.67
CA MET A 13 -1.93 1.14 0.70
C MET A 13 -0.79 2.02 1.25
N LEU A 14 -0.87 2.44 2.52
CA LEU A 14 0.15 3.30 3.15
C LEU A 14 1.46 2.56 3.43
N GLU A 15 1.42 1.26 3.56
CA GLU A 15 2.62 0.46 3.83
C GLU A 15 3.28 -0.04 2.55
N THR A 16 2.48 -0.55 1.60
CA THR A 16 2.99 -1.17 0.37
C THR A 16 3.15 -0.21 -0.80
N GLY A 17 2.49 0.93 -0.76
CA GLY A 17 2.41 1.84 -1.90
C GLY A 17 1.70 1.25 -3.12
N ALA A 18 0.94 0.17 -2.97
CA ALA A 18 0.19 -0.44 -4.06
C ALA A 18 -0.82 0.54 -4.67
N ARG A 19 -1.05 0.42 -5.97
CA ARG A 19 -2.04 1.25 -6.67
C ARG A 19 -3.45 0.86 -6.24
N ALA A 20 -4.35 1.83 -6.19
CA ALA A 20 -5.75 1.58 -5.80
C ALA A 20 -6.42 0.48 -6.65
N GLY A 21 -6.18 0.45 -7.96
CA GLY A 21 -6.67 -0.62 -8.83
C GLY A 21 -6.07 -2.00 -8.54
N GLU A 22 -4.79 -2.04 -8.15
CA GLU A 22 -4.13 -3.27 -7.71
C GLU A 22 -4.74 -3.79 -6.41
N VAL A 23 -4.96 -2.89 -5.44
CA VAL A 23 -5.57 -3.24 -4.16
C VAL A 23 -7.00 -3.75 -4.35
N VAL A 24 -7.81 -3.06 -5.17
CA VAL A 24 -9.19 -3.48 -5.46
C VAL A 24 -9.24 -4.87 -6.11
N GLY A 25 -8.25 -5.20 -6.95
CA GLY A 25 -8.17 -6.47 -7.66
C GLY A 25 -7.68 -7.66 -6.82
N LEU A 26 -7.32 -7.47 -5.56
CA LEU A 26 -6.87 -8.56 -4.69
C LEU A 26 -7.98 -9.57 -4.41
N THR A 27 -7.59 -10.83 -4.38
CA THR A 27 -8.42 -11.95 -3.89
C THR A 27 -8.04 -12.33 -2.47
N VAL A 28 -8.83 -13.16 -1.83
CA VAL A 28 -8.52 -13.68 -0.48
C VAL A 28 -7.22 -14.49 -0.49
N GLU A 29 -6.99 -15.26 -1.55
CA GLU A 29 -5.80 -16.11 -1.71
C GLU A 29 -4.52 -15.30 -1.95
N ASP A 30 -4.63 -14.04 -2.39
CA ASP A 30 -3.47 -13.18 -2.60
C ASP A 30 -2.84 -12.68 -1.29
N VAL A 31 -3.48 -12.92 -0.14
CA VAL A 31 -3.03 -12.38 1.16
C VAL A 31 -2.60 -13.51 2.08
N ASP A 32 -1.32 -13.51 2.41
CA ASP A 32 -0.73 -14.36 3.46
C ASP A 32 -0.54 -13.55 4.74
N LEU A 33 -1.44 -13.75 5.70
CA LEU A 33 -1.39 -13.05 6.99
C LEU A 33 -0.22 -13.51 7.86
N MET A 34 0.19 -14.78 7.74
CA MET A 34 1.28 -15.33 8.54
C MET A 34 2.64 -14.92 7.98
N GLY A 35 2.79 -14.99 6.67
CA GLY A 35 4.00 -14.50 5.98
C GLY A 35 4.07 -12.97 5.86
N GLY A 36 2.99 -12.24 6.18
CA GLY A 36 2.95 -10.78 6.09
C GLY A 36 3.13 -10.26 4.66
N THR A 37 2.55 -10.94 3.67
CA THR A 37 2.71 -10.58 2.25
C THR A 37 1.38 -10.58 1.50
N ALA A 38 1.31 -9.75 0.45
CA ALA A 38 0.23 -9.80 -0.53
C ALA A 38 0.80 -9.90 -1.95
N VAL A 39 0.18 -10.77 -2.77
CA VAL A 39 0.58 -10.98 -4.18
C VAL A 39 -0.27 -10.11 -5.09
N ILE A 40 0.35 -9.14 -5.74
CA ILE A 40 -0.28 -8.32 -6.77
C ILE A 40 -0.07 -9.01 -8.12
N ARG A 41 -1.10 -9.70 -8.61
CA ARG A 41 -1.02 -10.56 -9.81
C ARG A 41 -0.93 -9.78 -11.12
N ARG A 42 -1.44 -8.54 -11.17
CA ARG A 42 -1.52 -7.72 -12.38
C ARG A 42 -1.04 -6.30 -12.10
N GLY A 43 0.28 -6.12 -12.07
CA GLY A 43 0.87 -4.80 -12.10
C GLY A 43 0.94 -4.22 -13.52
N LYS A 44 1.31 -2.96 -13.66
CA LYS A 44 1.60 -2.34 -14.96
C LYS A 44 2.71 -3.14 -15.66
N GLY A 45 2.39 -3.70 -16.83
CA GLY A 45 3.29 -4.57 -17.60
C GLY A 45 3.09 -6.08 -17.38
N GLY A 46 2.00 -6.50 -16.71
CA GLY A 46 1.60 -7.92 -16.57
C GLY A 46 2.45 -8.75 -15.59
N LYS A 47 3.50 -8.19 -15.01
CA LYS A 47 4.35 -8.87 -14.02
C LYS A 47 3.72 -8.74 -12.62
N GLY A 48 3.46 -9.89 -11.99
CA GLY A 48 3.08 -9.95 -10.59
C GLY A 48 4.24 -9.60 -9.68
N ARG A 49 3.94 -9.13 -8.46
CA ARG A 49 4.93 -8.92 -7.40
C ARG A 49 4.35 -9.22 -6.04
N SER A 50 5.19 -9.67 -5.12
CA SER A 50 4.85 -9.75 -3.71
C SER A 50 5.16 -8.42 -3.03
N VAL A 51 4.24 -7.93 -2.20
CA VAL A 51 4.42 -6.74 -1.39
C VAL A 51 4.33 -7.12 0.08
N PRO A 52 5.35 -6.79 0.89
CA PRO A 52 5.34 -7.08 2.32
C PRO A 52 4.47 -6.08 3.09
N PHE A 53 3.91 -6.54 4.20
CA PHE A 53 3.24 -5.70 5.18
C PHE A 53 3.51 -6.20 6.61
N GLY A 54 3.49 -5.27 7.57
CA GLY A 54 3.81 -5.55 8.95
C GLY A 54 2.60 -5.99 9.80
N PRO A 55 2.85 -6.25 11.10
CA PRO A 55 1.86 -6.82 12.01
C PRO A 55 0.60 -5.97 12.19
N GLN A 56 0.69 -4.65 12.08
CA GLN A 56 -0.47 -3.77 12.23
C GLN A 56 -1.44 -3.91 11.06
N THR A 57 -0.90 -3.98 9.84
CA THR A 57 -1.68 -4.23 8.63
C THR A 57 -2.26 -5.65 8.64
N ALA A 58 -1.47 -6.66 9.04
CA ALA A 58 -1.95 -8.03 9.21
C ALA A 58 -3.15 -8.10 10.18
N ARG A 59 -3.07 -7.43 11.35
CA ARG A 59 -4.18 -7.36 12.31
C ARG A 59 -5.43 -6.69 11.73
N ALA A 60 -5.26 -5.63 10.96
CA ALA A 60 -6.40 -4.95 10.32
C ALA A 60 -7.07 -5.84 9.27
N LEU A 61 -6.26 -6.54 8.46
CA LEU A 61 -6.73 -7.52 7.49
C LEU A 61 -7.46 -8.69 8.16
N ASP A 62 -6.90 -9.27 9.22
CA ASP A 62 -7.56 -10.35 9.98
C ASP A 62 -8.91 -9.90 10.54
N ARG A 63 -8.98 -8.73 11.17
CA ARG A 63 -10.26 -8.17 11.67
C ARG A 63 -11.28 -7.99 10.56
N TYR A 64 -10.83 -7.54 9.38
CA TYR A 64 -11.72 -7.44 8.23
C TYR A 64 -12.16 -8.81 7.74
N LEU A 65 -11.25 -9.76 7.55
CA LEU A 65 -11.55 -11.10 7.06
C LEU A 65 -12.55 -11.86 7.97
N ARG A 66 -12.47 -11.68 9.30
CA ARG A 66 -13.45 -12.25 10.22
C ARG A 66 -14.88 -11.75 9.95
N VAL A 67 -15.08 -10.45 9.75
CA VAL A 67 -16.42 -9.92 9.43
C VAL A 67 -16.84 -10.19 7.99
N ARG A 68 -15.87 -10.33 7.07
CA ARG A 68 -16.11 -10.70 5.69
C ARG A 68 -16.76 -12.09 5.58
N ARG A 69 -16.34 -13.06 6.42
CA ARG A 69 -16.89 -14.43 6.43
C ARG A 69 -18.39 -14.48 6.66
N ALA A 70 -18.94 -13.54 7.42
CA ALA A 70 -20.39 -13.44 7.68
C ALA A 70 -21.14 -12.61 6.62
N HIS A 71 -20.48 -12.10 5.61
CA HIS A 71 -21.12 -11.29 4.57
C HIS A 71 -21.79 -12.17 3.53
N ARG A 72 -22.95 -11.71 3.00
CA ARG A 72 -23.72 -12.44 1.96
C ARG A 72 -22.92 -12.78 0.69
N LEU A 73 -21.86 -12.02 0.40
CA LEU A 73 -20.94 -12.23 -0.70
C LEU A 73 -19.65 -12.96 -0.29
N ALA A 74 -19.60 -13.61 0.86
CA ALA A 74 -18.40 -14.27 1.39
C ALA A 74 -17.83 -15.35 0.44
N LYS A 75 -18.68 -15.89 -0.44
CA LYS A 75 -18.29 -16.90 -1.44
C LYS A 75 -17.51 -16.33 -2.64
N LEU A 76 -17.48 -15.00 -2.82
CA LEU A 76 -16.68 -14.40 -3.88
C LEU A 76 -15.19 -14.47 -3.52
N ASP A 77 -14.33 -14.67 -4.50
CA ASP A 77 -12.88 -14.68 -4.33
C ASP A 77 -12.33 -13.28 -4.02
N ALA A 78 -13.03 -12.22 -4.48
CA ALA A 78 -12.62 -10.84 -4.26
C ALA A 78 -12.37 -10.56 -2.77
N LEU A 79 -11.18 -10.05 -2.41
CA LEU A 79 -10.85 -9.71 -1.04
C LEU A 79 -11.83 -8.70 -0.46
N TRP A 80 -12.11 -7.63 -1.20
CA TRP A 80 -12.93 -6.52 -0.74
C TRP A 80 -14.39 -6.66 -1.19
N LEU A 81 -15.29 -6.63 -0.23
CA LEU A 81 -16.72 -6.75 -0.49
C LEU A 81 -17.42 -5.40 -0.37
N GLY A 82 -18.30 -5.12 -1.32
CA GLY A 82 -19.15 -3.94 -1.32
C GLY A 82 -20.49 -4.18 -0.61
N ASP A 83 -21.12 -3.09 -0.19
CA ASP A 83 -22.38 -3.15 0.58
C ASP A 83 -23.61 -3.48 -0.26
N ARG A 84 -23.54 -3.27 -1.59
CA ARG A 84 -24.69 -3.36 -2.53
C ARG A 84 -24.76 -4.66 -3.34
N GLY A 85 -24.24 -5.75 -2.81
CA GLY A 85 -24.32 -7.06 -3.51
C GLY A 85 -23.33 -7.23 -4.66
N LYS A 86 -22.28 -6.41 -4.74
CA LYS A 86 -21.20 -6.48 -5.73
C LYS A 86 -19.84 -6.46 -5.04
N ALA A 87 -18.81 -6.93 -5.73
CA ALA A 87 -17.43 -6.71 -5.33
C ALA A 87 -17.15 -5.20 -5.18
N PHE A 88 -16.16 -4.87 -4.36
CA PHE A 88 -15.79 -3.49 -4.10
C PHE A 88 -15.02 -2.93 -5.29
N SER A 89 -15.56 -1.91 -5.95
CA SER A 89 -14.98 -1.30 -7.15
C SER A 89 -13.95 -0.21 -6.82
N TYR A 90 -13.20 0.22 -7.84
CA TYR A 90 -12.31 1.37 -7.76
C TYR A 90 -13.03 2.65 -7.32
N ASP A 91 -14.21 2.92 -7.93
CA ASP A 91 -15.01 4.11 -7.56
C ASP A 91 -15.54 4.03 -6.12
N ALA A 92 -15.90 2.82 -5.68
CA ALA A 92 -16.31 2.59 -4.30
C ALA A 92 -15.16 2.83 -3.32
N LEU A 93 -13.93 2.42 -3.66
CA LEU A 93 -12.72 2.72 -2.89
C LEU A 93 -12.49 4.23 -2.82
N HIS A 94 -12.46 4.89 -3.96
CA HIS A 94 -12.22 6.33 -4.05
C HIS A 94 -13.23 7.10 -3.19
N LYS A 95 -14.52 6.80 -3.35
CA LYS A 95 -15.60 7.42 -2.58
C LYS A 95 -15.49 7.13 -1.08
N SER A 96 -15.23 5.87 -0.70
CA SER A 96 -15.17 5.48 0.71
C SER A 96 -14.01 6.14 1.44
N LEU A 97 -12.83 6.18 0.82
CA LEU A 97 -11.65 6.80 1.40
C LEU A 97 -11.73 8.32 1.38
N GLY A 98 -12.31 8.92 0.32
CA GLY A 98 -12.59 10.36 0.26
C GLY A 98 -13.47 10.82 1.41
N MET A 99 -14.60 10.15 1.65
CA MET A 99 -15.48 10.45 2.79
C MET A 99 -14.76 10.36 4.15
N ARG A 100 -13.77 9.48 4.31
CA ARG A 100 -12.97 9.40 5.54
C ARG A 100 -11.99 10.53 5.66
N ALA A 101 -11.37 10.92 4.55
CA ALA A 101 -10.48 12.05 4.49
C ALA A 101 -11.22 13.36 4.84
N ASP A 102 -12.41 13.57 4.27
CA ASP A 102 -13.27 14.74 4.57
C ASP A 102 -13.60 14.80 6.07
N ARG A 103 -13.99 13.66 6.68
CA ARG A 103 -14.27 13.59 8.12
C ARG A 103 -13.06 13.85 9.00
N ALA A 104 -11.86 13.58 8.48
CA ALA A 104 -10.59 13.84 9.15
C ALA A 104 -10.03 15.24 8.85
N GLY A 105 -10.75 16.09 8.10
CA GLY A 105 -10.29 17.42 7.70
C GLY A 105 -9.14 17.40 6.69
N ILE A 106 -8.97 16.30 5.95
CA ILE A 106 -7.89 16.15 4.95
C ILE A 106 -8.42 16.60 3.59
N GLU A 107 -8.05 17.78 3.18
CA GLU A 107 -8.43 18.33 1.88
C GLU A 107 -7.65 17.71 0.70
N GLY A 108 -8.28 17.71 -0.48
CA GLY A 108 -7.64 17.27 -1.72
C GLY A 108 -7.19 15.81 -1.71
N PHE A 109 -7.87 14.95 -0.94
CA PHE A 109 -7.55 13.54 -0.88
C PHE A 109 -7.83 12.85 -2.21
N HIS A 110 -6.84 12.06 -2.65
CA HIS A 110 -7.02 11.05 -3.70
C HIS A 110 -6.10 9.85 -3.42
N PRO A 111 -6.48 8.62 -3.84
CA PRO A 111 -5.75 7.40 -3.49
C PRO A 111 -4.26 7.42 -3.88
N HIS A 112 -3.89 8.15 -4.92
CA HIS A 112 -2.49 8.26 -5.35
C HIS A 112 -1.60 8.95 -4.29
N ARG A 113 -2.16 9.86 -3.46
CA ARG A 113 -1.42 10.47 -2.34
C ARG A 113 -0.91 9.43 -1.35
N MET A 114 -1.65 8.35 -1.14
CA MET A 114 -1.22 7.27 -0.24
C MET A 114 0.05 6.59 -0.73
N ARG A 115 0.17 6.40 -2.04
CA ARG A 115 1.38 5.86 -2.65
C ARG A 115 2.57 6.83 -2.51
N HIS A 116 2.34 8.14 -2.64
CA HIS A 116 3.36 9.16 -2.35
C HIS A 116 3.80 9.07 -0.88
N THR A 117 2.85 9.01 0.04
CA THR A 117 3.13 8.88 1.47
C THR A 117 3.91 7.60 1.79
N ALA A 118 3.54 6.46 1.18
CA ALA A 118 4.27 5.20 1.34
C ALA A 118 5.73 5.33 0.91
N ALA A 119 5.98 5.93 -0.26
CA ALA A 119 7.32 6.15 -0.78
C ALA A 119 8.16 7.05 0.13
N HIS A 120 7.59 8.18 0.58
CA HIS A 120 8.28 9.07 1.52
C HIS A 120 8.59 8.38 2.85
N ARG A 121 7.65 7.63 3.42
CA ARG A 121 7.85 6.87 4.66
C ARG A 121 8.94 5.82 4.53
N TRP A 122 8.94 5.07 3.41
CA TRP A 122 9.97 4.08 3.13
C TRP A 122 11.36 4.70 3.12
N LEU A 123 11.49 5.76 2.37
CA LEU A 123 12.78 6.46 2.24
C LEU A 123 13.20 7.14 3.55
N ALA A 124 12.28 7.74 4.30
CA ALA A 124 12.55 8.36 5.59
C ALA A 124 12.96 7.34 6.68
N ALA A 125 12.51 6.10 6.55
CA ALA A 125 12.91 4.99 7.41
C ALA A 125 14.24 4.32 7.00
N GLY A 126 14.99 4.91 6.04
CA GLY A 126 16.25 4.35 5.56
C GLY A 126 16.12 3.19 4.57
N GLY A 127 14.92 2.93 4.06
CA GLY A 127 14.70 1.88 3.06
C GLY A 127 15.41 2.19 1.74
N SER A 128 15.99 1.16 1.11
CA SER A 128 16.72 1.31 -0.15
C SER A 128 15.82 1.73 -1.31
N GLU A 129 16.37 2.46 -2.25
CA GLU A 129 15.68 2.90 -3.47
C GLU A 129 15.25 1.71 -4.35
N SER A 130 16.13 0.72 -4.49
CA SER A 130 15.83 -0.51 -5.22
C SER A 130 14.70 -1.32 -4.57
N GLY A 131 14.69 -1.41 -3.24
CA GLY A 131 13.60 -2.03 -2.48
C GLY A 131 12.28 -1.31 -2.69
N LEU A 132 12.28 0.03 -2.64
CA LEU A 132 11.09 0.82 -2.93
C LEU A 132 10.58 0.58 -4.35
N MET A 133 11.46 0.57 -5.34
CA MET A 133 11.08 0.28 -6.72
C MET A 133 10.43 -1.09 -6.86
N ALA A 134 10.99 -2.11 -6.23
CA ALA A 134 10.46 -3.47 -6.27
C ALA A 134 9.05 -3.55 -5.64
N VAL A 135 8.88 -3.03 -4.42
CA VAL A 135 7.60 -3.07 -3.69
C VAL A 135 6.55 -2.21 -4.38
N ALA A 136 6.90 -1.01 -4.81
CA ALA A 136 6.01 -0.11 -5.52
C ALA A 136 5.71 -0.57 -6.97
N GLY A 137 6.47 -1.50 -7.52
CA GLY A 137 6.35 -1.94 -8.91
C GLY A 137 6.70 -0.82 -9.88
N TRP A 138 7.79 -0.09 -9.61
CA TRP A 138 8.36 0.90 -10.51
C TRP A 138 9.44 0.26 -11.37
N THR A 139 9.33 0.45 -12.66
CA THR A 139 10.29 -0.09 -13.65
C THR A 139 11.26 0.96 -14.17
N ARG A 140 11.01 2.24 -13.82
CA ARG A 140 11.80 3.37 -14.30
C ARG A 140 12.31 4.22 -13.15
N PRO A 141 13.60 4.58 -13.11
CA PRO A 141 14.19 5.41 -12.06
C PRO A 141 13.59 6.81 -11.94
N ASP A 142 13.05 7.39 -13.03
CA ASP A 142 12.42 8.71 -13.02
C ASP A 142 11.20 8.78 -12.08
N MET A 143 10.53 7.64 -11.86
CA MET A 143 9.46 7.54 -10.86
C MET A 143 9.99 7.76 -9.44
N LEU A 144 11.23 7.32 -9.17
CA LEU A 144 11.91 7.48 -7.89
C LEU A 144 12.44 8.90 -7.69
N MET A 145 12.98 9.51 -8.75
CA MET A 145 13.63 10.84 -8.68
C MET A 145 12.71 11.94 -8.13
N ARG A 146 11.38 11.79 -8.26
CA ARG A 146 10.41 12.70 -7.67
C ARG A 146 10.43 12.71 -6.13
N TYR A 147 10.94 11.63 -5.52
CA TYR A 147 10.98 11.45 -4.08
C TYR A 147 12.37 11.65 -3.49
N THR A 148 13.42 11.47 -4.29
CA THR A 148 14.80 11.46 -3.82
C THR A 148 15.48 12.82 -3.93
N LYS A 149 15.11 13.67 -4.90
CA LYS A 149 15.75 14.97 -5.11
C LYS A 149 15.81 15.87 -3.88
N ALA A 150 14.73 15.92 -3.10
CA ALA A 150 14.66 16.79 -1.91
C ALA A 150 15.48 16.28 -0.71
N GLN A 151 15.89 15.02 -0.72
CA GLN A 151 16.60 14.38 0.40
C GLN A 151 17.97 13.82 0.01
N ALA A 152 18.37 13.93 -1.26
CA ALA A 152 19.58 13.30 -1.78
C ALA A 152 20.85 13.76 -1.04
N SER A 153 21.00 15.05 -0.79
CA SER A 153 22.18 15.60 -0.12
C SER A 153 22.25 15.19 1.36
N ALA A 154 21.11 15.21 2.07
CA ALA A 154 21.07 14.81 3.48
C ALA A 154 21.39 13.32 3.66
N ARG A 155 20.85 12.46 2.78
CA ARG A 155 21.13 11.02 2.78
C ARG A 155 22.56 10.71 2.42
N ALA A 156 23.11 11.34 1.35
CA ALA A 156 24.49 11.14 0.98
C ALA A 156 25.44 11.52 2.11
N ALA A 157 25.15 12.59 2.87
CA ALA A 157 25.95 12.98 4.03
C ALA A 157 25.85 11.97 5.18
N GLU A 158 24.66 11.37 5.39
CA GLU A 158 24.43 10.38 6.43
C GLU A 158 25.10 9.04 6.07
N GLU A 159 24.98 8.62 4.82
CA GLU A 159 25.61 7.42 4.27
C GLU A 159 27.15 7.54 4.28
N ALA A 160 27.70 8.70 3.88
CA ALA A 160 29.14 8.95 3.94
C ALA A 160 29.71 8.88 5.37
N ARG A 161 28.96 9.38 6.38
CA ARG A 161 29.33 9.22 7.79
C ARG A 161 29.29 7.77 8.25
N ALA A 162 28.23 7.03 7.85
CA ALA A 162 28.08 5.62 8.20
C ALA A 162 29.16 4.73 7.58
N LEU A 163 29.64 5.10 6.40
CA LEU A 163 30.71 4.37 5.69
C LEU A 163 32.12 4.68 6.23
N GLY A 164 32.28 5.71 7.08
CA GLY A 164 33.58 6.04 7.69
C GLY A 164 34.69 6.35 6.68
N LEU A 165 34.36 6.89 5.51
CA LEU A 165 35.31 7.10 4.39
C LEU A 165 36.44 8.09 4.72
N GLY A 166 36.42 8.72 5.89
CA GLY A 166 37.48 9.61 6.37
C GLY A 166 38.49 8.95 7.33
N ASP A 167 38.23 7.71 7.74
CA ASP A 167 39.07 6.97 8.68
C ASP A 167 40.07 6.07 7.93
N LEU A 168 40.89 6.68 7.04
CA LEU A 168 42.00 6.04 6.34
C LEU A 168 43.31 6.20 7.12
#